data_05130537ff4f19a3a5cc089f0225cdb1
#
_entry.id   05130537ff4f19a3a5cc089f0225cdb1
#
_cell.length_a   1.000
_cell.length_b   1.000
_cell.length_c   1.000
_cell.angle_alpha   90.00
_cell.angle_beta   90.00
_cell.angle_gamma   90.00
#
_symmetry.space_group_name_H-M   'P 1'
#
loop_
_entity.id
_entity.type
_entity.pdbx_description
1 polymer ?
#
loop_
_entity_poly.entity_id
_entity_poly.type
_entity_poly.pdbx_seq_one_letter_code
_entity_poly.pdbx_strand_id
1 'polypeptide(L)'
;TNNDSIFSAQLAKHGQVYINDAFGTAHRAHASNVGVTKHFSHKGMGFLVEKELQYLSEAMIKPDRPLTVILGGAKIDTKLNLIRHFAGMADYILIGGGMAFTFLQA
;
A
#
# COMPACT_ATOMS: atom_id res chain seq x y z
N THR A 1 15.19 8.17 -0.49
CA THR A 1 13.78 8.40 -0.14
C THR A 1 13.17 9.56 -0.93
N ASN A 2 13.94 10.55 -1.36
CA ASN A 2 13.44 11.77 -2.02
C ASN A 2 13.21 11.61 -3.53
N ASN A 3 13.22 10.38 -4.05
CA ASN A 3 13.04 10.11 -5.48
C ASN A 3 14.04 10.87 -6.37
N ASP A 4 15.29 10.95 -5.92
CA ASP A 4 16.37 11.66 -6.60
C ASP A 4 16.65 11.04 -7.97
N SER A 5 16.73 11.89 -9.01
CA SER A 5 16.87 11.45 -10.40
C SER A 5 18.28 10.95 -10.73
N ILE A 6 19.31 11.57 -10.14
CA ILE A 6 20.70 11.16 -10.36
C ILE A 6 20.95 9.81 -9.73
N PHE A 7 20.50 9.63 -8.48
CA PHE A 7 20.57 8.35 -7.80
C PHE A 7 19.77 7.26 -8.51
N SER A 8 18.57 7.59 -9.00
CA SER A 8 17.74 6.67 -9.80
C SER A 8 18.46 6.19 -11.07
N ALA A 9 19.11 7.09 -11.79
CA ALA A 9 19.89 6.77 -12.97
C ALA A 9 21.13 5.90 -12.65
N GLN A 10 21.78 6.16 -11.53
CA GLN A 10 22.90 5.32 -11.07
C GLN A 10 22.43 3.93 -10.70
N LEU A 11 21.30 3.83 -9.97
CA LEU A 11 20.72 2.55 -9.58
C LEU A 11 20.32 1.71 -10.79
N ALA A 12 19.78 2.33 -11.82
CA ALA A 12 19.36 1.66 -13.06
C ALA A 12 20.51 1.02 -13.85
N LYS A 13 21.76 1.43 -13.62
CA LYS A 13 22.93 0.83 -14.31
C LYS A 13 23.23 -0.61 -13.86
N HIS A 14 22.62 -1.06 -12.78
CA HIS A 14 22.88 -2.39 -12.23
C HIS A 14 22.05 -3.52 -12.86
N GLY A 15 21.15 -3.22 -13.79
CA GLY A 15 20.29 -4.23 -14.42
C GLY A 15 19.70 -3.78 -15.75
N GLN A 16 19.07 -4.70 -16.45
CA GLN A 16 18.38 -4.48 -17.74
C GLN A 16 16.87 -4.55 -17.62
N VAL A 17 16.39 -5.19 -16.55
CA VAL A 17 14.96 -5.37 -16.24
C VAL A 17 14.72 -4.94 -14.81
N TYR A 18 13.60 -4.27 -14.56
CA TYR A 18 13.19 -3.87 -13.22
C TYR A 18 11.99 -4.69 -12.75
N ILE A 19 12.11 -5.33 -11.60
CA ILE A 19 11.00 -6.02 -10.94
C ILE A 19 10.82 -5.44 -9.54
N ASN A 20 9.61 -4.97 -9.23
CA ASN A 20 9.25 -4.55 -7.88
C ASN A 20 8.58 -5.71 -7.14
N ASP A 21 9.24 -6.22 -6.11
CA ASP A 21 8.69 -7.24 -5.22
C ASP A 21 8.67 -6.79 -3.75
N ALA A 22 8.65 -5.47 -3.53
CA ALA A 22 8.64 -4.83 -2.21
C ALA A 22 7.28 -4.15 -1.96
N PHE A 23 6.25 -4.94 -1.64
CA PHE A 23 4.88 -4.44 -1.44
C PHE A 23 4.79 -3.37 -0.35
N GLY A 24 5.47 -3.55 0.78
CA GLY A 24 5.43 -2.61 1.90
C GLY A 24 5.89 -1.18 1.59
N THR A 25 6.68 -0.98 0.54
CA THR A 25 7.16 0.33 0.07
C THR A 25 6.54 0.78 -1.25
N ALA A 26 5.71 -0.04 -1.88
CA ALA A 26 5.16 0.23 -3.21
C ALA A 26 4.31 1.51 -3.27
N HIS A 27 3.71 1.91 -2.15
CA HIS A 27 2.90 3.13 -2.02
C HIS A 27 3.72 4.42 -1.88
N ARG A 28 5.06 4.34 -1.82
CA ARG A 28 5.94 5.49 -1.62
C ARG A 28 6.67 5.88 -2.90
N ALA A 29 6.80 7.18 -3.15
CA ALA A 29 7.57 7.71 -4.27
C ALA A 29 9.07 7.74 -3.94
N HIS A 30 9.72 6.59 -3.89
CA HIS A 30 11.17 6.47 -3.67
C HIS A 30 11.92 6.30 -4.99
N ALA A 31 13.22 6.63 -5.01
CA ALA A 31 14.09 6.40 -6.16
C ALA A 31 14.11 4.94 -6.60
N SER A 32 14.06 4.00 -5.64
CA SER A 32 14.12 2.55 -5.91
C SER A 32 12.83 1.93 -6.46
N ASN A 33 11.67 2.58 -6.34
CA ASN A 33 10.40 2.05 -6.86
C ASN A 33 9.71 2.97 -7.88
N VAL A 34 10.01 4.27 -7.90
CA VAL A 34 9.42 5.19 -8.88
C VAL A 34 10.48 5.77 -9.81
N GLY A 35 11.53 6.39 -9.26
CA GLY A 35 12.56 7.04 -10.08
C GLY A 35 13.27 6.09 -11.02
N VAL A 36 13.69 4.94 -10.50
CA VAL A 36 14.41 3.91 -11.24
C VAL A 36 13.62 3.35 -12.42
N THR A 37 12.28 3.24 -12.30
CA THR A 37 11.43 2.67 -13.37
C THR A 37 11.42 3.48 -14.65
N LYS A 38 11.78 4.77 -14.59
CA LYS A 38 11.87 5.64 -15.77
C LYS A 38 13.01 5.25 -16.71
N HIS A 39 13.98 4.51 -16.21
CA HIS A 39 15.18 4.10 -16.94
C HIS A 39 15.08 2.69 -17.53
N PHE A 40 13.95 1.99 -17.32
CA PHE A 40 13.73 0.64 -17.83
C PHE A 40 12.57 0.60 -18.83
N SER A 41 12.81 -0.01 -19.99
CA SER A 41 11.75 -0.38 -20.94
C SER A 41 10.96 -1.59 -20.45
N HIS A 42 11.65 -2.57 -19.88
CA HIS A 42 11.06 -3.79 -19.33
C HIS A 42 10.96 -3.67 -17.80
N LYS A 43 9.74 -3.62 -17.28
CA LYS A 43 9.46 -3.49 -15.85
C LYS A 43 8.16 -4.22 -15.50
N GLY A 44 8.12 -4.78 -14.30
CA GLY A 44 6.98 -5.54 -13.82
C GLY A 44 6.94 -5.60 -12.30
N MET A 45 5.96 -6.31 -11.79
CA MET A 45 5.87 -6.69 -10.38
C MET A 45 6.40 -8.12 -10.18
N GLY A 46 6.92 -8.38 -8.99
CA GLY A 46 7.30 -9.72 -8.57
C GLY A 46 6.12 -10.49 -7.97
N PHE A 47 6.36 -11.76 -7.67
CA PHE A 47 5.32 -12.68 -7.20
C PHE A 47 4.72 -12.31 -5.85
N LEU A 48 5.48 -11.68 -4.95
CA LEU A 48 4.95 -11.20 -3.69
C LEU A 48 3.93 -10.08 -3.91
N VAL A 49 4.28 -9.09 -4.73
CA VAL A 49 3.39 -7.97 -5.05
C VAL A 49 2.14 -8.46 -5.79
N GLU A 50 2.29 -9.39 -6.74
CA GLU A 50 1.19 -10.01 -7.45
C GLU A 50 0.21 -10.70 -6.48
N LYS A 51 0.74 -11.50 -5.56
CA LYS A 51 -0.06 -12.20 -4.55
C LYS A 51 -0.80 -11.24 -3.61
N GLU A 52 -0.13 -10.20 -3.13
CA GLU A 52 -0.74 -9.18 -2.28
C GLU A 52 -1.86 -8.44 -3.01
N LEU A 53 -1.64 -8.06 -4.26
CA LEU A 53 -2.66 -7.42 -5.09
C LEU A 53 -3.85 -8.33 -5.37
N GLN A 54 -3.62 -9.62 -5.63
CA GLN A 54 -4.68 -10.58 -5.84
C GLN A 54 -5.59 -10.66 -4.61
N TYR A 55 -5.04 -10.93 -3.43
CA TYR A 55 -5.82 -11.02 -2.19
C TYR A 55 -6.55 -9.74 -1.85
N LEU A 56 -5.89 -8.59 -1.97
CA LEU A 56 -6.52 -7.30 -1.69
C LEU A 56 -7.62 -6.97 -2.70
N SER A 57 -7.40 -7.26 -3.98
CA SER A 57 -8.40 -7.00 -5.03
C SER A 57 -9.64 -7.87 -4.86
N GLU A 58 -9.48 -9.15 -4.56
CA GLU A 58 -10.59 -10.06 -4.30
C GLU A 58 -11.41 -9.60 -3.09
N ALA A 59 -10.73 -9.28 -1.98
CA ALA A 59 -11.39 -8.78 -0.77
C ALA A 59 -12.10 -7.43 -0.95
N MET A 60 -11.65 -6.59 -1.89
CA MET A 60 -12.24 -5.26 -2.13
C MET A 60 -13.35 -5.28 -3.17
N ILE A 61 -13.23 -6.10 -4.22
CA ILE A 61 -14.19 -6.11 -5.35
C ILE A 61 -15.39 -6.99 -5.04
N LYS A 62 -15.17 -8.16 -4.48
CA LYS A 62 -16.21 -9.14 -4.17
C LYS A 62 -15.92 -9.85 -2.85
N PRO A 63 -16.05 -9.15 -1.71
CA PRO A 63 -15.78 -9.75 -0.43
C PRO A 63 -16.80 -10.84 -0.07
N ASP A 64 -16.32 -11.91 0.53
CA ASP A 64 -17.17 -12.84 1.25
C ASP A 64 -17.82 -12.13 2.45
N ARG A 65 -19.08 -12.44 2.73
CA ARG A 65 -19.83 -11.84 3.83
C ARG A 65 -19.92 -12.78 5.04
N PRO A 66 -19.77 -12.24 6.28
CA PRO A 66 -19.61 -10.83 6.64
C PRO A 66 -18.17 -10.34 6.42
N LEU A 67 -18.00 -9.18 5.77
CA LEU A 67 -16.71 -8.50 5.65
C LEU A 67 -16.37 -7.77 6.96
N THR A 68 -15.34 -8.22 7.62
CA THR A 68 -14.80 -7.57 8.83
C THR A 68 -13.48 -6.88 8.52
N VAL A 69 -13.40 -5.59 8.76
CA VAL A 69 -12.18 -4.78 8.61
C VAL A 69 -11.59 -4.47 9.98
N ILE A 70 -10.32 -4.79 10.18
CA ILE A 70 -9.60 -4.52 11.43
C ILE A 70 -8.59 -3.40 11.17
N LEU A 71 -8.75 -2.29 11.88
CA LEU A 71 -7.89 -1.12 11.78
C LEU A 71 -7.21 -0.84 13.10
N GLY A 72 -5.89 -0.66 13.06
CA GLY A 72 -5.11 -0.33 14.24
C GLY A 72 -4.06 0.76 13.95
N GLY A 73 -3.63 1.46 14.96
CA GLY A 73 -2.61 2.50 14.89
C GLY A 73 -2.74 3.59 15.93
N ALA A 74 -1.79 4.52 15.94
CA ALA A 74 -1.78 5.62 16.90
C ALA A 74 -2.49 6.89 16.38
N LYS A 75 -2.47 7.13 15.07
CA LYS A 75 -2.97 8.38 14.47
C LYS A 75 -4.20 8.11 13.62
N ILE A 76 -5.31 8.73 13.97
CA ILE A 76 -6.57 8.64 13.24
C ILE A 76 -6.54 9.44 11.93
N ASP A 77 -5.90 10.63 11.91
CA ASP A 77 -5.93 11.55 10.77
C ASP A 77 -5.47 10.92 9.46
N THR A 78 -4.44 10.08 9.53
CA THR A 78 -3.91 9.40 8.35
C THR A 78 -4.80 8.27 7.82
N LYS A 79 -5.81 7.85 8.61
CA LYS A 79 -6.70 6.72 8.31
C LYS A 79 -8.16 7.07 8.14
N LEU A 80 -8.54 8.35 8.37
CA LEU A 80 -9.93 8.79 8.24
C LEU A 80 -10.55 8.46 6.89
N ASN A 81 -9.83 8.69 5.79
CA ASN A 81 -10.33 8.38 4.46
C ASN A 81 -10.51 6.88 4.24
N LEU A 82 -9.62 6.08 4.82
CA LEU A 82 -9.71 4.62 4.78
C LEU A 82 -10.92 4.13 5.58
N ILE A 83 -11.13 4.68 6.77
CA ILE A 83 -12.29 4.36 7.62
C ILE A 83 -13.59 4.72 6.91
N ARG A 84 -13.68 5.91 6.32
CA ARG A 84 -14.86 6.34 5.53
C ARG A 84 -15.12 5.42 4.35
N HIS A 85 -14.07 5.00 3.65
CA HIS A 85 -14.20 4.08 2.54
C HIS A 85 -14.78 2.74 2.99
N PHE A 86 -14.24 2.15 4.06
CA PHE A 86 -14.73 0.88 4.57
C PHE A 86 -16.08 0.96 5.27
N ALA A 87 -16.46 2.12 5.83
CA ALA A 87 -17.78 2.31 6.43
C ALA A 87 -18.93 2.14 5.43
N GLY A 88 -18.65 2.32 4.13
CA GLY A 88 -19.63 2.10 3.06
C GLY A 88 -19.70 0.66 2.54
N MET A 89 -18.77 -0.22 2.93
CA MET A 89 -18.67 -1.57 2.36
C MET A 89 -18.51 -2.70 3.36
N ALA A 90 -17.96 -2.45 4.54
CA ALA A 90 -17.75 -3.47 5.57
C ALA A 90 -19.00 -3.71 6.40
N ASP A 91 -19.23 -4.96 6.83
CA ASP A 91 -20.28 -5.30 7.79
C ASP A 91 -19.83 -4.96 9.22
N TYR A 92 -18.54 -5.10 9.50
CA TYR A 92 -17.94 -4.77 10.80
C TYR A 92 -16.62 -4.04 10.61
N ILE A 93 -16.39 -3.01 11.44
CA ILE A 93 -15.09 -2.35 11.54
C ILE A 93 -14.62 -2.43 12.98
N LEU A 94 -13.53 -3.15 13.23
CA LEU A 94 -12.90 -3.27 14.52
C LEU A 94 -11.74 -2.28 14.61
N ILE A 95 -11.82 -1.37 15.58
CA ILE A 95 -10.79 -0.33 15.76
C ILE A 95 -9.99 -0.64 17.02
N GLY A 96 -8.67 -0.78 16.85
CA GLY A 96 -7.73 -1.05 17.93
C GLY A 96 -6.60 -0.02 18.01
N GLY A 97 -5.71 -0.22 18.97
CA GLY A 97 -4.58 0.68 19.21
C GLY A 97 -5.00 2.07 19.73
N GLY A 98 -4.11 3.05 19.63
CA GLY A 98 -4.35 4.42 20.12
C GLY A 98 -5.54 5.12 19.47
N MET A 99 -5.94 4.74 18.26
CA MET A 99 -7.11 5.30 17.60
C MET A 99 -8.42 5.01 18.33
N ALA A 100 -8.52 3.87 19.03
CA ALA A 100 -9.73 3.50 19.76
C ALA A 100 -10.10 4.54 20.81
N PHE A 101 -9.11 5.11 21.49
CA PHE A 101 -9.36 6.16 22.50
C PHE A 101 -9.98 7.43 21.91
N THR A 102 -9.57 7.81 20.69
CA THR A 102 -10.16 8.96 20.00
C THR A 102 -11.63 8.72 19.66
N PHE A 103 -12.00 7.50 19.25
CA PHE A 103 -13.39 7.15 19.01
C PHE A 103 -14.24 7.08 20.26
N LEU A 104 -13.64 6.70 21.40
CA LEU A 104 -14.35 6.66 22.68
C LEU A 104 -14.56 8.07 23.29
N GLN A 105 -13.81 9.06 22.82
CA GLN A 105 -13.94 10.46 23.27
C GLN A 105 -14.88 11.30 22.39
N ALA A 106 -15.26 10.83 21.24
CA ALA A 106 -16.10 11.52 20.26
C ALA A 106 -17.59 11.21 20.50
#